data_a880c495d247591194fa07629407bb28
#
_entry.id   a880c495d247591194fa07629407bb28
#
_cell.length_a   1.000
_cell.length_b   1.000
_cell.length_c   1.000
_cell.angle_alpha   90.00
_cell.angle_beta   90.00
_cell.angle_gamma   90.00
#
_symmetry.space_group_name_H-M   'P 1'
#
loop_
_entity.id
_entity.type
_entity.pdbx_description
1 polymer ?
#
loop_
_entity_poly.entity_id
_entity_poly.type
_entity_poly.pdbx_seq_one_letter_code
_entity_poly.pdbx_strand_id
1 'polypeptide(L)'
;MIYIVEDDAAIRELEQYALQSSGYEVQSFENSEPFWQAMRTAEPELVILDVMLPGEDGFSILKKLRNTPALRRLPIIMVTAKSSELDTVRGLDCGADDY
;
A
#
# COMPACT_ATOMS: atom_id res chain seq x y z
N MET A 1 1.55 13.30 -2.25
CA MET A 1 0.35 12.46 -2.05
C MET A 1 0.77 11.05 -1.66
N ILE A 2 0.22 10.53 -0.58
CA ILE A 2 0.41 9.16 -0.12
C ILE A 2 -0.89 8.39 -0.32
N TYR A 3 -0.81 7.19 -0.90
CA TYR A 3 -1.96 6.31 -1.04
C TYR A 3 -1.89 5.20 0.00
N ILE A 4 -3.01 4.93 0.67
CA ILE A 4 -3.15 3.86 1.64
C ILE A 4 -4.20 2.89 1.13
N VAL A 5 -3.90 1.59 1.13
CA VAL A 5 -4.87 0.54 0.82
C VAL A 5 -5.04 -0.32 2.06
N GLU A 6 -6.19 -0.21 2.72
CA GLU A 6 -6.51 -0.88 3.97
C GLU A 6 -8.02 -1.11 4.06
N ASP A 7 -8.43 -2.34 4.27
CA ASP A 7 -9.86 -2.69 4.32
C ASP A 7 -10.53 -2.38 5.66
N ASP A 8 -9.79 -2.38 6.76
CA ASP A 8 -10.31 -2.02 8.07
C ASP A 8 -10.49 -0.51 8.17
N ALA A 9 -11.73 -0.05 8.32
CA ALA A 9 -12.04 1.37 8.35
C ALA A 9 -11.38 2.10 9.51
N ALA A 10 -11.32 1.49 10.69
CA ALA A 10 -10.72 2.10 11.87
C ALA A 10 -9.21 2.28 11.70
N ILE A 11 -8.52 1.25 11.18
CA ILE A 11 -7.09 1.30 10.93
C ILE A 11 -6.79 2.30 9.82
N ARG A 12 -7.57 2.28 8.75
CA ARG A 12 -7.42 3.22 7.62
C ARG A 12 -7.55 4.66 8.07
N GLU A 13 -8.56 4.98 8.87
CA GLU A 13 -8.75 6.32 9.40
C GLU A 13 -7.62 6.76 10.31
N LEU A 14 -7.13 5.85 11.15
CA LEU A 14 -6.02 6.13 12.06
C LEU A 14 -4.74 6.44 11.28
N GLU A 15 -4.41 5.63 10.28
CA GLU A 15 -3.24 5.84 9.45
C GLU A 15 -3.34 7.16 8.68
N GLN A 16 -4.49 7.44 8.10
CA GLN A 16 -4.73 8.68 7.37
C GLN A 16 -4.59 9.89 8.28
N TYR A 17 -5.19 9.84 9.46
CA TYR A 17 -5.11 10.92 10.43
C TYR A 17 -3.66 11.19 10.85
N ALA A 18 -2.91 10.14 11.14
CA ALA A 18 -1.52 10.28 11.59
C ALA A 18 -0.65 10.94 10.52
N LEU A 19 -0.80 10.55 9.26
CA LEU A 19 -0.02 11.11 8.16
C LEU A 19 -0.45 12.54 7.83
N GLN A 20 -1.75 12.81 7.83
CA GLN A 20 -2.26 14.17 7.61
C GLN A 20 -1.80 15.13 8.70
N SER A 21 -1.76 14.66 9.94
CA SER A 21 -1.28 15.46 11.08
C SER A 21 0.20 15.81 10.95
N SER A 22 0.96 15.01 10.21
CA SER A 22 2.37 15.27 9.92
C SER A 22 2.57 16.14 8.66
N GLY A 23 1.51 16.61 8.05
CA GLY A 23 1.58 17.53 6.91
C GLY A 23 1.51 16.87 5.55
N TYR A 24 1.24 15.57 5.45
CA TYR A 24 1.15 14.88 4.17
C TYR A 24 -0.27 14.92 3.62
N GLU A 25 -0.38 14.97 2.29
CA GLU A 25 -1.64 14.73 1.62
C GLU A 25 -1.83 13.23 1.47
N VAL A 26 -3.02 12.73 1.80
CA VAL A 26 -3.30 11.29 1.84
C VAL A 26 -4.63 10.99 1.18
N GLN A 27 -4.67 9.94 0.37
CA GLN A 27 -5.91 9.31 -0.08
C GLN A 27 -5.90 7.86 0.36
N SER A 28 -7.02 7.37 0.85
CA SER A 28 -7.12 5.99 1.33
C SER A 28 -8.20 5.23 0.56
N PHE A 29 -7.99 3.92 0.43
CA PHE A 29 -8.85 3.03 -0.34
C PHE A 29 -9.09 1.77 0.46
N GLU A 30 -10.31 1.22 0.39
CA GLU A 30 -10.62 0.01 1.14
C GLU A 30 -10.25 -1.28 0.41
N ASN A 31 -10.01 -1.20 -0.91
CA ASN A 31 -9.56 -2.35 -1.71
C ASN A 31 -8.80 -1.88 -2.95
N SER A 32 -8.36 -2.83 -3.78
CA SER A 32 -7.51 -2.52 -4.92
C SER A 32 -8.22 -1.78 -6.06
N GLU A 33 -9.52 -1.97 -6.24
CA GLU A 33 -10.22 -1.38 -7.37
C GLU A 33 -10.18 0.15 -7.39
N PRO A 34 -10.62 0.85 -6.33
CA PRO A 34 -10.49 2.31 -6.30
C PRO A 34 -9.03 2.77 -6.29
N PHE A 35 -8.12 1.96 -5.71
CA PHE A 35 -6.70 2.26 -5.75
C PHE A 35 -6.17 2.30 -7.18
N TRP A 36 -6.48 1.29 -8.00
CA TRP A 36 -6.03 1.26 -9.38
C TRP A 36 -6.63 2.40 -10.21
N GLN A 37 -7.88 2.78 -9.94
CA GLN A 37 -8.49 3.93 -10.60
C GLN A 37 -7.74 5.22 -10.28
N ALA A 38 -7.38 5.43 -9.02
CA ALA A 38 -6.62 6.60 -8.59
C ALA A 38 -5.22 6.63 -9.23
N MET A 39 -4.56 5.47 -9.35
CA MET A 39 -3.25 5.35 -9.97
C MET A 39 -3.25 5.79 -11.44
N ARG A 40 -4.37 5.63 -12.13
CA ARG A 40 -4.51 6.09 -13.52
C ARG A 40 -4.56 7.60 -13.63
N THR A 41 -4.99 8.28 -12.58
CA THR A 41 -5.16 9.73 -12.57
C THR A 41 -3.90 10.45 -12.10
N ALA A 42 -3.28 9.95 -11.05
CA ALA A 42 -2.08 10.56 -10.47
C ALA A 42 -1.23 9.52 -9.75
N GLU A 43 0.08 9.60 -9.93
CA GLU A 43 1.04 8.74 -9.25
C GLU A 43 1.36 9.31 -7.87
N PRO A 44 1.26 8.49 -6.79
CA PRO A 44 1.63 8.95 -5.45
C PRO A 44 3.14 8.91 -5.25
N GLU A 45 3.61 9.56 -4.19
CA GLU A 45 5.02 9.52 -3.77
C GLU A 45 5.33 8.26 -2.97
N LEU A 46 4.30 7.67 -2.34
CA LEU A 46 4.44 6.51 -1.46
C LEU A 46 3.12 5.77 -1.43
N VAL A 47 3.20 4.45 -1.39
CA VAL A 47 2.03 3.58 -1.20
C VAL A 47 2.23 2.76 0.08
N ILE A 48 1.22 2.76 0.93
CA ILE A 48 1.16 1.90 2.11
C ILE A 48 0.09 0.84 1.84
N LEU A 49 0.51 -0.43 1.79
CA LEU A 49 -0.35 -1.55 1.44
C LEU A 49 -0.54 -2.47 2.64
N ASP A 50 -1.80 -2.80 2.94
CA ASP A 50 -2.08 -3.92 3.82
C ASP A 50 -1.88 -5.23 3.04
N VAL A 51 -1.30 -6.22 3.69
CA VAL A 51 -1.10 -7.55 3.09
C VAL A 51 -2.43 -8.27 2.92
N MET A 52 -3.30 -8.18 3.92
CA MET A 52 -4.54 -8.95 3.96
C MET A 52 -5.72 -8.12 3.49
N LEU A 53 -5.87 -8.01 2.17
CA LEU A 53 -6.99 -7.31 1.55
C LEU A 53 -7.98 -8.31 0.97
N PRO A 54 -9.28 -8.01 0.97
CA PRO A 54 -10.26 -8.84 0.30
C PRO A 54 -10.08 -8.78 -1.22
N GLY A 55 -10.30 -9.89 -1.90
CA GLY A 55 -10.10 -9.95 -3.34
C GLY A 55 -8.62 -9.98 -3.70
N GLU A 56 -8.11 -8.95 -4.33
CA GLU A 56 -6.70 -8.84 -4.65
C GLU A 56 -5.90 -8.44 -3.40
N ASP A 57 -4.99 -9.30 -2.93
CA ASP A 57 -4.21 -9.04 -1.72
C ASP A 57 -3.04 -8.07 -1.98
N GLY A 58 -2.38 -7.64 -0.88
CA GLY A 58 -1.29 -6.69 -0.95
C GLY A 58 -0.09 -7.19 -1.75
N PHE A 59 0.24 -8.48 -1.67
CA PHE A 59 1.36 -9.04 -2.45
C PHE A 59 1.06 -9.01 -3.95
N SER A 60 -0.18 -9.27 -4.35
CA SER A 60 -0.59 -9.21 -5.74
C SER A 60 -0.48 -7.79 -6.29
N ILE A 61 -0.95 -6.81 -5.53
CA ILE A 61 -0.83 -5.39 -5.89
C ILE A 61 0.64 -5.01 -6.04
N LEU A 62 1.49 -5.40 -5.09
CA LEU A 62 2.92 -5.11 -5.11
C LEU A 62 3.58 -5.67 -6.37
N LYS A 63 3.29 -6.93 -6.72
CA LYS A 63 3.85 -7.54 -7.92
C LYS A 63 3.45 -6.78 -9.18
N LYS A 64 2.20 -6.39 -9.29
CA LYS A 64 1.73 -5.60 -10.45
C LYS A 64 2.42 -4.26 -10.54
N LEU A 65 2.63 -3.58 -9.42
CA LEU A 65 3.34 -2.31 -9.38
C LEU A 65 4.80 -2.50 -9.84
N ARG A 66 5.49 -3.51 -9.35
CA ARG A 66 6.88 -3.76 -9.70
C ARG A 66 7.05 -4.25 -11.15
N ASN A 67 6.03 -4.88 -11.72
CA ASN A 67 6.05 -5.32 -13.12
C ASN A 67 5.70 -4.21 -14.12
N THR A 68 5.28 -3.06 -13.64
CA THR A 68 5.01 -1.89 -14.49
C THR A 68 6.27 -1.02 -14.51
N PRO A 69 6.95 -0.87 -15.66
CA PRO A 69 8.23 -0.16 -15.72
C PRO A 69 8.22 1.25 -15.13
N ALA A 70 7.14 2.00 -15.35
CA ALA A 70 7.02 3.37 -14.83
C ALA A 70 6.90 3.41 -13.31
N LEU A 71 6.54 2.30 -12.65
CA LEU A 71 6.25 2.23 -11.23
C LEU A 71 7.28 1.42 -10.44
N ARG A 72 8.35 0.96 -11.09
CA ARG A 72 9.37 0.12 -10.45
C ARG A 72 10.02 0.75 -9.23
N ARG A 73 10.17 2.06 -9.22
CA ARG A 73 10.86 2.80 -8.15
C ARG A 73 9.91 3.44 -7.17
N LEU A 74 8.61 3.23 -7.33
CA LEU A 74 7.63 3.78 -6.41
C LEU A 74 7.86 3.20 -5.01
N PRO A 75 8.10 4.03 -3.98
CA PRO A 75 8.26 3.53 -2.62
C PRO A 75 6.99 2.87 -2.12
N ILE A 76 7.13 1.66 -1.57
CA ILE A 76 6.01 0.86 -1.08
C ILE A 76 6.36 0.27 0.28
N ILE A 77 5.49 0.52 1.26
CA ILE A 77 5.59 -0.05 2.60
C ILE A 77 4.45 -1.05 2.76
N MET A 78 4.79 -2.28 3.11
CA MET A 78 3.81 -3.30 3.45
C MET A 78 3.51 -3.25 4.93
N VAL A 79 2.23 -3.28 5.28
CA VAL A 79 1.78 -3.29 6.67
C VAL A 79 0.88 -4.49 6.89
N THR A 80 1.07 -5.21 7.98
CA THR A 80 0.26 -6.38 8.28
C THR A 80 0.13 -6.58 9.79
N ALA A 81 -1.00 -7.18 10.19
CA ALA A 81 -1.17 -7.66 11.56
C ALA A 81 -0.35 -8.92 11.84
N LYS A 82 0.15 -9.59 10.80
CA LYS A 82 1.06 -10.73 10.94
C LYS A 82 2.47 -10.23 11.16
N SER A 83 3.13 -10.72 12.21
CA SER A 83 4.49 -10.33 12.58
C SER A 83 5.50 -11.46 12.40
N SER A 84 5.25 -12.37 11.45
CA SER A 84 6.13 -13.48 11.16
C SER A 84 7.34 -13.03 10.32
N GLU A 85 8.55 -13.47 10.69
CA GLU A 85 9.75 -13.21 9.90
C GLU A 85 9.61 -13.72 8.46
N LEU A 86 8.94 -14.85 8.29
CA LEU A 86 8.71 -15.44 6.96
C LEU A 86 7.88 -14.54 6.09
N ASP A 87 6.83 -13.93 6.64
CA ASP A 87 6.00 -12.98 5.90
C ASP A 87 6.76 -11.70 5.57
N THR A 88 7.62 -11.24 6.48
CA THR A 88 8.49 -10.09 6.23
C THR A 88 9.45 -10.35 5.07
N VAL A 89 10.11 -11.52 5.08
CA VAL A 89 11.00 -11.92 4.00
C VAL A 89 10.23 -12.01 2.67
N ARG A 90 9.05 -12.60 2.68
CA ARG A 90 8.21 -12.69 1.49
C ARG A 90 7.85 -11.31 0.93
N GLY A 91 7.49 -10.36 1.80
CA GLY A 91 7.16 -9.00 1.37
C GLY A 91 8.34 -8.31 0.72
N LEU A 92 9.52 -8.39 1.33
CA LEU A 92 10.74 -7.79 0.78
C LEU A 92 11.17 -8.48 -0.51
N ASP A 93 11.05 -9.81 -0.60
CA ASP A 93 11.36 -10.55 -1.83
C ASP A 93 10.42 -10.20 -2.98
N CYS A 94 9.18 -9.81 -2.69
CA CYS A 94 8.23 -9.35 -3.70
C CYS A 94 8.48 -7.91 -4.15
N GLY A 95 9.42 -7.21 -3.54
CA GLY A 95 9.85 -5.88 -3.96
C GLY A 95 9.37 -4.71 -3.11
N ALA A 96 8.86 -4.96 -1.89
CA ALA A 96 8.54 -3.88 -0.97
C ALA A 96 9.82 -3.23 -0.44
N ASP A 97 9.78 -1.92 -0.22
CA ASP A 97 10.92 -1.19 0.35
C ASP A 97 10.98 -1.36 1.87
N ASP A 98 9.82 -1.63 2.49
CA ASP A 98 9.72 -1.91 3.91
C ASP A 98 8.49 -2.78 4.16
N TYR A 99 8.41 -3.32 5.37
CA TYR A 99 7.37 -4.29 5.71
C TYR A 99 6.82 -4.05 7.11
#